data_c568866e2f30acd3dc8e42d6e9207c29
#
_entry.id   c568866e2f30acd3dc8e42d6e9207c29
#
_cell.length_a   1.000
_cell.length_b   1.000
_cell.length_c   1.000
_cell.angle_alpha   90.00
_cell.angle_beta   90.00
_cell.angle_gamma   90.00
#
_symmetry.space_group_name_H-M   'P 1'
#
loop_
_entity.id
_entity.type
_entity.pdbx_description
1 polymer ?
#
loop_
_entity_poly.entity_id
_entity_poly.type
_entity_poly.pdbx_seq_one_letter_code
_entity_poly.pdbx_strand_id
1 'polypeptide(L)' 'MDEFGNAKAAMTIQGFFNSPLAQTDPEVAAAIGDELVRQQDQIEMIASENIVSTAVMEAQGSILTNKYAEGYSGRRYYGG' A
#
# COMPACT_ATOMS: atom_id res chain seq x y z
N MET A 1 -5.75 23.01 -3.82
CA MET A 1 -4.80 22.30 -4.68
C MET A 1 -5.33 22.22 -6.08
N ASP A 2 -4.49 22.49 -7.05
CA ASP A 2 -4.87 22.61 -8.45
C ASP A 2 -5.01 21.22 -9.08
N GLU A 3 -6.16 20.92 -9.66
CA GLU A 3 -6.40 19.65 -10.37
C GLU A 3 -5.42 19.45 -11.54
N PHE A 4 -5.07 20.53 -12.23
CA PHE A 4 -4.11 20.46 -13.32
C PHE A 4 -2.71 20.11 -12.85
N GLY A 5 -2.32 20.59 -11.68
CA GLY A 5 -1.04 20.25 -11.08
C GLY A 5 -0.95 18.76 -10.74
N ASN A 6 -2.01 18.19 -10.17
CA ASN A 6 -2.08 16.77 -9.83
C ASN A 6 -2.06 15.88 -11.08
N ALA A 7 -2.85 16.20 -12.10
CA ALA A 7 -2.88 15.45 -13.34
C ALA A 7 -1.52 15.52 -14.05
N LYS A 8 -0.89 16.69 -14.06
CA LYS A 8 0.41 16.88 -14.67
C LYS A 8 1.51 16.09 -13.94
N ALA A 9 1.49 16.08 -12.60
CA ALA A 9 2.42 15.29 -11.81
C ALA A 9 2.27 13.81 -12.07
N ALA A 10 1.03 13.29 -12.16
CA ALA A 10 0.75 11.88 -12.45
C ALA A 10 1.21 11.45 -13.84
N MET A 11 1.32 12.37 -14.81
CA MET A 11 1.75 12.07 -16.17
C MET A 11 3.28 12.03 -16.33
N THR A 12 4.06 12.45 -15.33
CA THR A 12 5.51 12.35 -15.34
C THR A 12 5.96 11.00 -14.80
N ILE A 13 7.20 10.59 -15.11
CA ILE A 13 7.79 9.38 -14.52
C ILE A 13 7.84 9.49 -13.00
N GLN A 14 8.25 10.64 -12.48
CA GLN A 14 8.28 10.88 -11.03
C GLN A 14 6.87 10.85 -10.43
N GLY A 15 5.89 11.43 -11.12
CA GLY A 15 4.50 11.39 -10.71
C GLY A 15 3.96 9.97 -10.68
N PHE A 16 4.30 9.15 -11.67
CA PHE A 16 3.89 7.75 -11.72
C PHE A 16 4.34 6.97 -10.48
N PHE A 17 5.61 7.14 -10.08
CA PHE A 17 6.15 6.40 -8.93
C PHE A 17 5.84 7.02 -7.57
N ASN A 18 5.50 8.30 -7.51
CA ASN A 18 5.38 9.02 -6.25
C ASN A 18 3.96 9.50 -5.94
N SER A 19 3.02 9.34 -6.86
CA SER A 19 1.63 9.74 -6.61
C SER A 19 0.97 8.78 -5.62
N PRO A 20 0.29 9.32 -4.60
CA PRO A 20 -0.44 8.47 -3.66
C PRO A 20 -1.63 7.78 -4.33
N LEU A 21 -2.11 6.71 -3.71
CA LEU A 21 -3.21 5.92 -4.24
C LEU A 21 -4.46 6.77 -4.52
N ALA A 22 -4.76 7.72 -3.66
CA ALA A 22 -5.94 8.58 -3.82
C ALA A 22 -5.93 9.39 -5.12
N GLN A 23 -4.76 9.69 -5.66
CA GLN A 23 -4.60 10.38 -6.95
C GLN A 23 -4.56 9.41 -8.13
N THR A 24 -3.91 8.27 -7.95
CA THR A 24 -3.72 7.27 -9.00
C THR A 24 -4.99 6.47 -9.26
N ASP A 25 -5.67 6.08 -8.20
CA ASP A 25 -6.92 5.30 -8.28
C ASP A 25 -7.85 5.72 -7.13
N PRO A 26 -8.62 6.79 -7.33
CA PRO A 26 -9.51 7.28 -6.29
C PRO A 26 -10.63 6.31 -5.93
N GLU A 27 -11.05 5.44 -6.85
CA GLU A 27 -12.09 4.45 -6.55
C GLU A 27 -11.58 3.40 -5.56
N VAL A 28 -10.37 2.89 -5.78
CA VAL A 28 -9.76 1.93 -4.85
C VAL A 28 -9.46 2.60 -3.51
N ALA A 29 -8.96 3.83 -3.52
CA ALA A 29 -8.71 4.56 -2.28
C ALA A 29 -9.99 4.75 -1.47
N ALA A 30 -11.10 5.08 -2.13
CA ALA A 30 -12.40 5.22 -1.47
C ALA A 30 -12.89 3.87 -0.91
N ALA A 31 -12.72 2.79 -1.65
CA ALA A 31 -13.09 1.45 -1.19
C ALA A 31 -12.29 1.05 0.06
N ILE A 32 -11.01 1.37 0.11
CA ILE A 32 -10.17 1.12 1.29
C ILE A 32 -10.67 1.92 2.48
N GLY A 33 -11.03 3.19 2.28
CA GLY A 33 -11.61 4.03 3.32
C GLY A 33 -12.90 3.47 3.88
N ASP A 34 -13.78 3.01 3.00
CA ASP A 34 -15.05 2.38 3.39
C ASP A 34 -14.81 1.08 4.17
N GLU A 35 -13.85 0.27 3.74
CA GLU A 35 -13.49 -0.97 4.42
C GLU A 35 -12.89 -0.71 5.80
N LEU A 36 -12.12 0.35 5.95
CA LEU A 36 -11.61 0.76 7.26
C LEU A 36 -12.76 1.03 8.24
N VAL A 37 -13.75 1.80 7.81
CA VAL A 37 -14.94 2.08 8.63
C VAL A 37 -15.69 0.81 8.97
N ARG A 38 -15.86 -0.07 8.00
CA ARG A 38 -16.53 -1.36 8.21
C ARG A 38 -15.79 -2.20 9.27
N GLN A 39 -14.48 -2.30 9.19
CA GLN A 39 -13.69 -3.06 10.16
C GLN A 39 -13.73 -2.45 11.57
N GLN A 40 -13.84 -1.13 11.67
CA GLN A 40 -13.95 -0.44 12.96
C GLN A 40 -15.32 -0.63 13.59
N ASP A 41 -16.38 -0.69 12.79
CA ASP A 41 -17.76 -0.65 13.26
C ASP A 41 -18.44 -2.02 13.35
N GLN A 42 -17.88 -3.02 12.67
CA GLN A 42 -18.49 -4.35 12.62
C GLN A 42 -17.59 -5.41 13.26
N ILE A 43 -18.21 -6.33 13.97
CA ILE A 43 -17.52 -7.49 14.53
C ILE A 43 -17.76 -8.66 13.60
N GLU A 44 -16.68 -9.25 13.10
CA GLU A 44 -16.74 -10.47 12.31
C GLU A 44 -15.94 -11.57 13.01
N MET A 45 -16.54 -12.78 13.02
CA MET A 45 -15.92 -13.94 13.66
C MET A 45 -15.65 -15.04 12.62
N ILE A 46 -14.97 -14.62 11.54
CA ILE A 46 -14.61 -15.51 10.45
C ILE A 46 -13.17 -15.97 10.65
N ALA A 47 -12.97 -17.28 10.72
CA ALA A 47 -11.66 -17.86 11.05
C ALA A 47 -10.58 -17.54 10.01
N SER A 48 -10.95 -17.22 8.77
CA SER A 48 -10.03 -16.87 7.70
C SER A 48 -9.56 -15.41 7.74
N GLU A 49 -10.16 -14.60 8.58
CA GLU A 49 -9.81 -13.17 8.69
C GLU A 49 -8.97 -12.91 9.91
N ASN A 50 -8.05 -11.97 9.79
CA ASN A 50 -7.14 -11.61 10.87
C ASN A 50 -6.94 -10.09 10.88
N ILE A 51 -7.07 -9.50 12.06
CA ILE A 51 -6.79 -8.10 12.27
C ILE A 51 -5.32 -7.95 12.68
N VAL A 52 -4.54 -7.38 11.80
CA VAL A 52 -3.12 -7.16 12.04
C VAL A 52 -2.86 -5.75 12.58
N SER A 53 -1.69 -5.54 13.17
CA SER A 53 -1.30 -4.22 13.66
C SER A 53 -1.00 -3.25 12.51
N THR A 54 -1.07 -1.96 12.82
CA THR A 54 -0.64 -0.92 11.87
C THR A 54 0.81 -1.12 11.43
N ALA A 55 1.68 -1.53 12.33
CA ALA A 55 3.09 -1.77 12.01
C ALA A 55 3.26 -2.88 10.96
N VAL A 56 2.47 -3.94 11.05
CA VAL A 56 2.50 -5.03 10.07
C VAL A 56 2.05 -4.52 8.71
N MET A 57 0.97 -3.74 8.67
CA MET A 57 0.47 -3.17 7.42
C MET A 57 1.47 -2.20 6.79
N GLU A 58 2.13 -1.38 7.60
CA GLU A 58 3.18 -0.46 7.12
C GLU A 58 4.38 -1.21 6.55
N ALA A 59 4.80 -2.28 7.19
CA ALA A 59 5.92 -3.10 6.70
C ALA A 59 5.58 -3.75 5.37
N GLN A 60 4.39 -4.29 5.23
CA GLN A 60 3.93 -4.95 4.01
C GLN A 60 3.80 -3.97 2.85
N GLY A 61 3.35 -2.76 3.10
CA GLY A 61 3.20 -1.71 2.09
C GLY A 61 4.45 -0.86 1.89
N SER A 62 5.61 -1.31 2.35
CA SER A 62 6.87 -0.59 2.23
C SER A 62 7.65 -1.00 0.98
N ILE A 63 8.85 -0.44 0.84
CA ILE A 63 9.79 -0.79 -0.24
C ILE A 63 10.17 -2.27 -0.24
N LEU A 64 9.95 -2.98 0.85
CA LEU A 64 10.16 -4.43 0.91
C LEU A 64 9.28 -5.18 -0.09
N THR A 65 8.17 -4.58 -0.50
CA THR A 65 7.28 -5.12 -1.55
C THR A 65 8.01 -5.35 -2.87
N ASN A 66 9.05 -4.56 -3.14
CA ASN A 66 9.84 -4.65 -4.38
C ASN A 66 10.92 -5.72 -4.32
N LYS A 67 11.20 -6.27 -3.14
CA LYS A 67 12.42 -7.06 -2.94
C LYS A 67 12.14 -8.55 -2.89
N TYR A 68 12.77 -9.25 -3.79
CA TYR A 68 12.92 -10.69 -3.71
C TYR A 68 14.16 -11.03 -2.86
N ALA A 69 14.09 -12.08 -2.01
CA ALA A 69 15.22 -12.53 -1.18
C ALA A 69 15.38 -14.02 -1.28
N GLU A 70 16.59 -14.48 -1.60
CA GLU A 70 16.94 -15.88 -1.65
C GLU A 70 18.24 -16.10 -0.90
N GLY A 71 18.28 -17.15 -0.08
CA GLY A 71 19.40 -17.45 0.80
C GLY A 71 19.18 -16.88 2.21
N TYR A 72 20.00 -17.34 3.15
CA TYR A 72 19.95 -16.92 4.54
C TYR A 72 20.71 -15.61 4.77
N SER A 73 20.48 -15.00 5.92
CA SER A 73 21.20 -13.79 6.33
C SER A 73 22.71 -14.02 6.26
N GLY A 74 23.41 -13.09 5.62
CA GLY A 74 24.84 -13.19 5.38
C GLY A 74 25.24 -14.11 4.23
N ARG A 75 24.27 -14.80 3.62
CA ARG A 75 24.49 -15.73 2.50
C ARG A 75 23.45 -15.53 1.40
N ARG A 76 23.23 -14.30 1.02
CA ARG A 76 22.26 -13.94 -0.03
C ARG A 76 22.85 -14.19 -1.41
N TYR A 77 22.00 -14.66 -2.31
CA TYR A 77 22.37 -14.79 -3.73
C TYR A 77 22.29 -13.45 -4.46
N TYR A 78 21.46 -12.54 -3.96
CA TYR A 78 21.26 -11.21 -4.53
C TYR A 78 21.45 -10.14 -3.46
N GLY A 79 21.57 -8.90 -3.89
CA GLY A 79 21.65 -7.76 -2.98
C GLY A 79 20.40 -7.63 -2.08
N GLY A 80 20.60 -7.08 -0.92
CA GLY A 80 19.51 -6.83 0.04
C GLY A 80 19.47 -7.70 1.27
#